data_9c349f887996290dd6a681c66e534bf2
#
_entry.id   9c349f887996290dd6a681c66e534bf2
#
_cell.length_a   1.000
_cell.length_b   1.000
_cell.length_c   1.000
_cell.angle_alpha   90.00
_cell.angle_beta   90.00
_cell.angle_gamma   90.00
#
_symmetry.space_group_name_H-M   'P 1'
#
loop_
_entity.id
_entity.type
_entity.pdbx_description
1 polymer ?
#
loop_
_entity_poly.entity_id
_entity_poly.type
_entity_poly.pdbx_seq_one_letter_code
_entity_poly.pdbx_strand_id
1 'polypeptide(L)'
;KLTVVGSRPFSWGGSKWKYKDFYQERFGVASIEESTKRILGAAKSAAYDTVIFLGHNGPTGLGDHAEDPCGKDWEPLGGDFGDPDLEEAIAQTRNFGKNVALVTFGHMHHKLRHTKERLRTSIYISPEETVYLNAARVPRIIATENNRLRNFSLVSLEGGVVTEASLVWVDQEFAIASSEILYRRSTEVVPSI
;
A
#
# COMPACT_ATOMS: atom_id res chain seq x y z
N LYS A 1 6.03 -13.64 13.57
CA LYS A 1 4.57 -13.48 13.77
C LYS A 1 4.22 -12.01 13.51
N LEU A 2 3.08 -11.73 12.87
CA LEU A 2 2.65 -10.39 12.50
C LEU A 2 1.12 -10.27 12.60
N THR A 3 0.61 -9.03 12.63
CA THR A 3 -0.81 -8.72 12.53
C THR A 3 -1.07 -7.89 11.27
N VAL A 4 -2.14 -8.23 10.54
CA VAL A 4 -2.62 -7.41 9.42
C VAL A 4 -3.80 -6.57 9.89
N VAL A 5 -3.73 -5.27 9.66
CA VAL A 5 -4.77 -4.29 9.99
C VAL A 5 -5.34 -3.70 8.71
N GLY A 6 -6.63 -3.88 8.49
CA GLY A 6 -7.34 -3.26 7.37
C GLY A 6 -7.61 -1.78 7.61
N SER A 7 -7.47 -0.95 6.58
CA SER A 7 -7.91 0.43 6.59
C SER A 7 -9.30 0.58 5.96
N ARG A 8 -9.69 1.81 5.66
CA ARG A 8 -10.99 2.15 5.06
C ARG A 8 -11.18 1.46 3.71
N PRO A 9 -12.14 0.53 3.55
CA PRO A 9 -12.42 -0.10 2.27
C PRO A 9 -13.09 0.89 1.31
N PHE A 10 -12.90 0.71 0.01
CA PHE A 10 -13.50 1.54 -1.05
C PHE A 10 -13.22 3.04 -0.95
N SER A 11 -12.10 3.41 -0.32
CA SER A 11 -11.69 4.81 -0.25
C SER A 11 -11.57 5.43 -1.64
N TRP A 12 -12.10 6.65 -1.77
CA TRP A 12 -11.90 7.43 -3.00
C TRP A 12 -10.53 8.10 -3.05
N GLY A 13 -9.87 8.25 -1.90
CA GLY A 13 -8.65 9.04 -1.72
C GLY A 13 -8.90 10.53 -1.47
N GLY A 14 -7.86 11.20 -0.97
CA GLY A 14 -7.86 12.61 -0.64
C GLY A 14 -8.60 12.97 0.65
N SER A 15 -8.61 14.26 0.97
CA SER A 15 -9.11 14.81 2.23
C SER A 15 -10.63 14.87 2.36
N LYS A 16 -11.38 14.61 1.27
CA LYS A 16 -12.84 14.70 1.31
C LYS A 16 -13.47 13.38 1.72
N TRP A 17 -14.30 13.40 2.78
CA TRP A 17 -15.10 12.25 3.16
C TRP A 17 -16.26 12.03 2.18
N LYS A 18 -16.15 10.98 1.36
CA LYS A 18 -17.18 10.58 0.41
C LYS A 18 -17.94 9.36 0.91
N TYR A 19 -19.15 9.14 0.37
CA TYR A 19 -19.99 7.97 0.67
C TYR A 19 -20.34 7.84 2.16
N LYS A 20 -20.67 8.97 2.81
CA LYS A 20 -20.95 9.06 4.25
C LYS A 20 -21.95 8.01 4.72
N ASP A 21 -23.09 7.91 4.05
CA ASP A 21 -24.17 6.99 4.46
C ASP A 21 -23.72 5.53 4.37
N PHE A 22 -23.01 5.16 3.29
CA PHE A 22 -22.44 3.83 3.13
C PHE A 22 -21.49 3.46 4.28
N TYR A 23 -20.57 4.36 4.65
CA TYR A 23 -19.65 4.08 5.75
C TYR A 23 -20.34 4.08 7.11
N GLN A 24 -21.33 4.94 7.31
CA GLN A 24 -22.11 4.96 8.54
C GLN A 24 -22.91 3.66 8.72
N GLU A 25 -23.60 3.22 7.67
CA GLU A 25 -24.43 2.00 7.72
C GLU A 25 -23.59 0.72 7.87
N ARG A 26 -22.47 0.63 7.12
CA ARG A 26 -21.67 -0.61 7.06
C ARG A 26 -20.64 -0.72 8.16
N PHE A 27 -20.08 0.39 8.59
CA PHE A 27 -18.92 0.41 9.47
C PHE A 27 -19.08 1.27 10.70
N GLY A 28 -20.19 2.01 10.83
CA GLY A 28 -20.43 2.90 11.95
C GLY A 28 -19.48 4.08 12.03
N VAL A 29 -18.98 4.57 10.89
CA VAL A 29 -18.06 5.71 10.79
C VAL A 29 -18.59 6.74 9.80
N ALA A 30 -18.49 8.03 10.13
CA ALA A 30 -19.04 9.13 9.34
C ALA A 30 -18.02 10.23 9.03
N SER A 31 -16.78 10.07 9.48
CA SER A 31 -15.71 11.05 9.26
C SER A 31 -14.33 10.40 9.19
N ILE A 32 -13.35 11.20 8.74
CA ILE A 32 -11.92 10.80 8.72
C ILE A 32 -11.46 10.47 10.14
N GLU A 33 -11.81 11.27 11.13
CA GLU A 33 -11.39 11.11 12.52
C GLU A 33 -11.96 9.82 13.13
N GLU A 34 -13.22 9.48 12.83
CA GLU A 34 -13.83 8.23 13.28
C GLU A 34 -13.20 7.02 12.60
N SER A 35 -12.87 7.14 11.31
CA SER A 35 -12.12 6.11 10.57
C SER A 35 -10.73 5.90 11.16
N THR A 36 -9.98 6.98 11.42
CA THR A 36 -8.67 6.92 12.11
C THR A 36 -8.78 6.19 13.44
N LYS A 37 -9.74 6.56 14.29
CA LYS A 37 -9.96 5.92 15.60
C LYS A 37 -10.23 4.42 15.46
N ARG A 38 -10.99 4.02 14.45
CA ARG A 38 -11.32 2.62 14.21
C ARG A 38 -10.10 1.81 13.75
N ILE A 39 -9.33 2.34 12.78
CA ILE A 39 -8.09 1.71 12.30
C ILE A 39 -7.09 1.60 13.46
N LEU A 40 -6.92 2.68 14.23
CA LEU A 40 -6.02 2.73 15.37
C LEU A 40 -6.44 1.75 16.48
N GLY A 41 -7.73 1.62 16.73
CA GLY A 41 -8.28 0.64 17.67
C GLY A 41 -7.90 -0.80 17.28
N ALA A 42 -7.99 -1.13 16.00
CA ALA A 42 -7.56 -2.42 15.48
C ALA A 42 -6.04 -2.62 15.63
N ALA A 43 -5.23 -1.59 15.35
CA ALA A 43 -3.78 -1.65 15.52
C ALA A 43 -3.36 -1.80 17.00
N LYS A 44 -4.05 -1.12 17.93
CA LYS A 44 -3.82 -1.26 19.38
C LYS A 44 -4.13 -2.67 19.88
N SER A 45 -5.17 -3.30 19.36
CA SER A 45 -5.55 -4.67 19.73
C SER A 45 -4.74 -5.75 18.99
N ALA A 46 -3.77 -5.36 18.16
CA ALA A 46 -2.90 -6.29 17.42
C ALA A 46 -2.14 -7.20 18.39
N ALA A 47 -2.24 -8.52 18.17
CA ALA A 47 -1.61 -9.52 19.03
C ALA A 47 -0.09 -9.54 18.93
N TYR A 48 0.48 -9.00 17.84
CA TYR A 48 1.92 -8.98 17.59
C TYR A 48 2.40 -7.55 17.33
N ASP A 49 3.68 -7.29 17.61
CA ASP A 49 4.27 -5.96 17.47
C ASP A 49 4.56 -5.59 16.02
N THR A 50 4.81 -6.56 15.16
CA THR A 50 4.93 -6.31 13.71
C THR A 50 3.53 -6.18 13.10
N VAL A 51 3.25 -5.02 12.53
CA VAL A 51 1.96 -4.67 11.90
C VAL A 51 2.17 -4.44 10.41
N ILE A 52 1.24 -4.98 9.63
CA ILE A 52 1.08 -4.68 8.21
C ILE A 52 -0.26 -3.96 8.04
N PHE A 53 -0.27 -2.80 7.41
CA PHE A 53 -1.52 -2.16 6.99
C PHE A 53 -1.90 -2.57 5.57
N LEU A 54 -3.19 -2.87 5.39
CA LEU A 54 -3.78 -3.20 4.09
C LEU A 54 -4.87 -2.18 3.75
N GLY A 55 -4.61 -1.33 2.77
CA GLY A 55 -5.52 -0.28 2.32
C GLY A 55 -6.15 -0.53 0.95
N HIS A 56 -7.33 0.04 0.72
CA HIS A 56 -7.85 0.21 -0.64
C HIS A 56 -7.01 1.23 -1.41
N ASN A 57 -6.80 2.40 -0.81
CA ASN A 57 -5.84 3.42 -1.25
C ASN A 57 -4.70 3.54 -0.24
N GLY A 58 -3.58 4.16 -0.64
CA GLY A 58 -2.45 4.43 0.25
C GLY A 58 -2.68 5.63 1.14
N PRO A 59 -1.83 5.84 2.16
CA PRO A 59 -1.91 7.01 3.04
C PRO A 59 -1.47 8.29 2.31
N THR A 60 -1.81 9.45 2.85
CA THR A 60 -1.15 10.72 2.53
C THR A 60 0.33 10.69 2.95
N GLY A 61 1.13 11.63 2.43
CA GLY A 61 2.55 11.77 2.76
C GLY A 61 3.51 10.99 1.87
N LEU A 62 3.01 10.35 0.79
CA LEU A 62 3.84 9.60 -0.16
C LEU A 62 4.27 10.41 -1.40
N GLY A 63 4.10 11.73 -1.37
CA GLY A 63 4.42 12.65 -2.44
C GLY A 63 3.19 13.27 -3.12
N ASP A 64 3.40 14.37 -3.84
CA ASP A 64 2.34 15.18 -4.48
C ASP A 64 2.49 15.28 -6.01
N HIS A 65 3.52 14.67 -6.61
CA HIS A 65 3.63 14.57 -8.05
C HIS A 65 2.67 13.50 -8.59
N ALA A 66 2.23 13.66 -9.84
CA ALA A 66 1.30 12.72 -10.47
C ALA A 66 1.83 11.27 -10.52
N GLU A 67 3.15 11.11 -10.55
CA GLU A 67 3.87 9.85 -10.57
C GLU A 67 4.08 9.20 -9.20
N ASP A 68 3.83 9.92 -8.11
CA ASP A 68 3.99 9.40 -6.76
C ASP A 68 2.94 8.32 -6.43
N PRO A 69 3.16 7.45 -5.44
CA PRO A 69 2.31 6.29 -5.16
C PRO A 69 0.81 6.59 -5.04
N CYS A 70 0.46 7.76 -4.47
CA CYS A 70 -0.90 8.27 -4.34
C CYS A 70 -1.12 9.60 -5.06
N GLY A 71 -0.21 10.01 -5.96
CA GLY A 71 -0.30 11.27 -6.68
C GLY A 71 -1.46 11.35 -7.66
N LYS A 72 -2.07 12.52 -7.79
CA LYS A 72 -3.20 12.77 -8.68
C LYS A 72 -2.71 12.94 -10.12
N ASP A 73 -3.12 12.04 -11.02
CA ASP A 73 -2.71 11.95 -12.42
C ASP A 73 -3.77 12.42 -13.43
N TRP A 74 -4.70 13.29 -13.00
CA TRP A 74 -5.72 13.97 -13.82
C TRP A 74 -5.78 15.46 -13.51
N GLU A 75 -6.37 16.24 -14.40
CA GLU A 75 -6.43 17.70 -14.30
C GLU A 75 -7.23 18.21 -13.07
N PRO A 76 -6.73 19.23 -12.39
CA PRO A 76 -5.37 19.73 -12.45
C PRO A 76 -4.38 18.70 -11.92
N LEU A 77 -3.25 18.50 -12.64
CA LEU A 77 -2.24 17.50 -12.28
C LEU A 77 -1.60 17.78 -10.92
N GLY A 78 -1.22 16.71 -10.23
CA GLY A 78 -0.51 16.79 -8.96
C GLY A 78 -1.42 16.95 -7.77
N GLY A 79 -0.82 16.87 -6.60
CA GLY A 79 -1.45 16.83 -5.30
C GLY A 79 -1.53 15.40 -4.75
N ASP A 80 -1.38 15.31 -3.44
CA ASP A 80 -1.49 14.05 -2.71
C ASP A 80 -2.96 13.60 -2.63
N PHE A 81 -3.22 12.41 -3.09
CA PHE A 81 -4.55 11.80 -3.11
C PHE A 81 -4.64 10.57 -2.21
N GLY A 82 -3.72 10.45 -1.25
CA GLY A 82 -3.74 9.42 -0.21
C GLY A 82 -4.87 9.61 0.81
N ASP A 83 -5.01 8.65 1.68
CA ASP A 83 -5.99 8.59 2.75
C ASP A 83 -5.40 9.18 4.05
N PRO A 84 -5.89 10.33 4.56
CA PRO A 84 -5.35 10.95 5.77
C PRO A 84 -5.67 10.16 7.04
N ASP A 85 -6.77 9.42 7.07
CA ASP A 85 -7.12 8.53 8.19
C ASP A 85 -6.14 7.37 8.35
N LEU A 86 -5.64 6.84 7.23
CA LEU A 86 -4.63 5.79 7.25
C LEU A 86 -3.25 6.33 7.67
N GLU A 87 -2.85 7.49 7.15
CA GLU A 87 -1.59 8.14 7.55
C GLU A 87 -1.53 8.39 9.05
N GLU A 88 -2.54 9.05 9.61
CA GLU A 88 -2.61 9.36 11.05
C GLU A 88 -2.63 8.08 11.90
N ALA A 89 -3.36 7.04 11.46
CA ALA A 89 -3.38 5.75 12.15
C ALA A 89 -2.00 5.07 12.15
N ILE A 90 -1.24 5.15 11.06
CA ILE A 90 0.14 4.64 10.97
C ILE A 90 1.05 5.39 11.93
N ALA A 91 1.02 6.73 11.91
CA ALA A 91 1.84 7.58 12.78
C ALA A 91 1.58 7.28 14.26
N GLN A 92 0.31 7.24 14.67
CA GLN A 92 -0.06 6.90 16.04
C GLN A 92 0.28 5.45 16.42
N THR A 93 0.23 4.51 15.49
CA THR A 93 0.59 3.10 15.75
C THR A 93 2.05 2.97 16.16
N ARG A 94 2.95 3.72 15.55
CA ARG A 94 4.37 3.77 15.95
C ARG A 94 4.56 4.34 17.34
N ASN A 95 3.76 5.35 17.74
CA ASN A 95 3.87 6.01 19.03
C ASN A 95 3.60 5.09 20.23
N PHE A 96 2.90 3.98 20.07
CA PHE A 96 2.72 2.98 21.13
C PHE A 96 3.56 1.71 20.93
N GLY A 97 4.66 1.83 20.20
CA GLY A 97 5.74 0.82 20.15
C GLY A 97 5.50 -0.33 19.17
N LYS A 98 4.52 -0.23 18.27
CA LYS A 98 4.35 -1.21 17.20
C LYS A 98 5.30 -0.90 16.03
N ASN A 99 5.88 -1.96 15.45
CA ASN A 99 6.67 -1.87 14.23
C ASN A 99 5.76 -1.98 13.00
N VAL A 100 5.63 -0.89 12.23
CA VAL A 100 4.91 -0.90 10.95
C VAL A 100 5.86 -1.29 9.84
N ALA A 101 5.91 -2.57 9.51
CA ALA A 101 6.85 -3.11 8.52
C ALA A 101 6.45 -2.83 7.07
N LEU A 102 5.15 -2.91 6.79
CA LEU A 102 4.61 -2.79 5.43
C LEU A 102 3.26 -2.07 5.45
N VAL A 103 3.06 -1.18 4.50
CA VAL A 103 1.75 -0.64 4.11
C VAL A 103 1.52 -0.98 2.66
N THR A 104 0.55 -1.85 2.37
CA THR A 104 0.24 -2.24 0.99
C THR A 104 -1.17 -1.80 0.61
N PHE A 105 -1.32 -1.30 -0.60
CA PHE A 105 -2.55 -0.69 -1.08
C PHE A 105 -2.67 -0.78 -2.61
N GLY A 106 -3.77 -0.28 -3.16
CA GLY A 106 -4.05 -0.26 -4.58
C GLY A 106 -4.64 1.07 -5.04
N HIS A 107 -5.78 1.04 -5.72
CA HIS A 107 -6.57 2.15 -6.24
C HIS A 107 -5.86 2.96 -7.33
N MET A 108 -4.75 3.61 -7.03
CA MET A 108 -3.98 4.44 -7.97
C MET A 108 -3.17 3.54 -8.90
N HIS A 109 -3.73 3.26 -10.10
CA HIS A 109 -3.12 2.32 -11.05
C HIS A 109 -1.72 2.75 -11.46
N HIS A 110 -0.85 1.78 -11.77
CA HIS A 110 0.54 2.04 -12.18
C HIS A 110 0.66 2.78 -13.52
N LYS A 111 -0.33 2.62 -14.43
CA LYS A 111 -0.41 3.38 -15.67
C LYS A 111 -1.03 4.74 -15.39
N LEU A 112 -0.30 5.79 -15.73
CA LEU A 112 -0.75 7.17 -15.55
C LEU A 112 -1.75 7.56 -16.66
N ARG A 113 -2.72 8.42 -16.30
CA ARG A 113 -3.74 8.89 -17.25
C ARG A 113 -3.21 9.97 -18.18
N HIS A 114 -2.34 10.86 -17.66
CA HIS A 114 -1.82 12.01 -18.39
C HIS A 114 -0.63 11.69 -19.31
N THR A 115 0.03 10.53 -19.13
CA THR A 115 1.18 10.13 -19.96
C THR A 115 1.28 8.62 -20.11
N LYS A 116 1.91 8.17 -21.19
CA LYS A 116 2.26 6.77 -21.43
C LYS A 116 3.77 6.50 -21.32
N GLU A 117 4.56 7.56 -21.15
CA GLU A 117 6.02 7.51 -21.14
C GLU A 117 6.59 7.09 -19.78
N ARG A 118 5.83 7.31 -18.71
CA ARG A 118 6.22 7.04 -17.33
C ARG A 118 5.16 6.19 -16.63
N LEU A 119 5.59 5.51 -15.60
CA LEU A 119 4.72 4.73 -14.74
C LEU A 119 4.68 5.38 -13.35
N ARG A 120 3.63 5.08 -12.61
CA ARG A 120 3.52 5.44 -11.20
C ARG A 120 4.56 4.70 -10.37
N THR A 121 5.16 5.36 -9.42
CA THR A 121 6.06 4.78 -8.43
C THR A 121 5.28 3.77 -7.58
N SER A 122 5.79 2.53 -7.53
CA SER A 122 5.13 1.44 -6.80
C SER A 122 5.66 1.27 -5.38
N ILE A 123 6.88 1.75 -5.09
CA ILE A 123 7.55 1.59 -3.80
C ILE A 123 7.96 2.96 -3.26
N TYR A 124 7.68 3.18 -1.98
CA TYR A 124 8.23 4.27 -1.19
C TYR A 124 8.73 3.70 0.14
N ILE A 125 9.85 4.18 0.64
CA ILE A 125 10.43 3.75 1.90
C ILE A 125 10.57 4.97 2.81
N SER A 126 9.92 4.90 3.97
CA SER A 126 10.01 5.99 4.93
C SER A 126 11.34 5.98 5.70
N PRO A 127 11.68 7.10 6.38
CA PRO A 127 12.84 7.15 7.27
C PRO A 127 12.83 6.10 8.38
N GLU A 128 11.64 5.64 8.79
CA GLU A 128 11.45 4.58 9.79
C GLU A 128 11.50 3.17 9.18
N GLU A 129 11.99 3.06 7.93
CA GLU A 129 12.15 1.81 7.18
C GLU A 129 10.83 1.05 6.88
N THR A 130 9.68 1.70 7.00
CA THR A 130 8.41 1.13 6.52
C THR A 130 8.40 1.12 5.00
N VAL A 131 8.10 -0.03 4.41
CA VAL A 131 7.90 -0.16 2.97
C VAL A 131 6.44 0.13 2.64
N TYR A 132 6.19 1.09 1.75
CA TYR A 132 4.89 1.39 1.18
C TYR A 132 4.83 0.82 -0.23
N LEU A 133 3.90 -0.09 -0.47
CA LEU A 133 3.76 -0.81 -1.73
C LEU A 133 2.41 -0.52 -2.38
N ASN A 134 2.41 0.23 -3.48
CA ASN A 134 1.25 0.31 -4.35
C ASN A 134 1.20 -0.92 -5.26
N ALA A 135 0.30 -1.85 -4.95
CA ALA A 135 0.14 -3.11 -5.65
C ALA A 135 -0.85 -3.03 -6.85
N ALA A 136 -1.22 -1.82 -7.31
CA ALA A 136 -2.23 -1.63 -8.37
C ALA A 136 -1.68 -1.83 -9.79
N ARG A 137 -0.97 -2.95 -10.03
CA ARG A 137 -0.49 -3.32 -11.37
C ARG A 137 -1.64 -3.91 -12.20
N VAL A 138 -2.09 -3.19 -13.22
CA VAL A 138 -3.18 -3.62 -14.11
C VAL A 138 -2.69 -3.69 -15.58
N PRO A 139 -3.18 -4.64 -16.41
CA PRO A 139 -4.17 -5.65 -16.08
C PRO A 139 -3.63 -6.70 -15.11
N ARG A 140 -4.50 -7.24 -14.29
CA ARG A 140 -4.16 -8.35 -13.37
C ARG A 140 -4.10 -9.70 -14.05
N ILE A 141 -4.72 -9.81 -15.20
CA ILE A 141 -4.83 -11.03 -16.00
C ILE A 141 -4.47 -10.69 -17.44
N ILE A 142 -3.57 -11.48 -18.01
CA ILE A 142 -3.25 -11.47 -19.44
C ILE A 142 -3.59 -12.85 -19.97
N ALA A 143 -4.50 -12.91 -20.97
CA ALA A 143 -4.84 -14.15 -21.65
C ALA A 143 -4.26 -14.11 -23.07
N THR A 144 -3.61 -15.20 -23.46
CA THR A 144 -3.19 -15.53 -24.82
C THR A 144 -3.94 -16.78 -25.27
N GLU A 145 -3.79 -17.19 -26.52
CA GLU A 145 -4.45 -18.40 -27.04
C GLU A 145 -4.11 -19.66 -26.20
N ASN A 146 -2.90 -19.75 -25.67
CA ASN A 146 -2.38 -20.94 -25.02
C ASN A 146 -2.09 -20.79 -23.51
N ASN A 147 -2.25 -19.57 -22.95
CA ASN A 147 -1.91 -19.35 -21.54
C ASN A 147 -2.74 -18.21 -20.93
N ARG A 148 -2.89 -18.24 -19.61
CA ARG A 148 -3.53 -17.19 -18.83
C ARG A 148 -2.66 -16.84 -17.62
N LEU A 149 -1.97 -15.72 -17.71
CA LEU A 149 -1.11 -15.21 -16.67
C LEU A 149 -1.90 -14.33 -15.70
N ARG A 150 -1.56 -14.43 -14.41
CA ARG A 150 -2.09 -13.57 -13.34
C ARG A 150 -0.95 -12.95 -12.58
N ASN A 151 -1.08 -11.67 -12.21
CA ASN A 151 -0.05 -11.02 -11.40
C ASN A 151 -0.53 -10.68 -9.99
N PHE A 152 0.42 -10.65 -9.08
CA PHE A 152 0.30 -10.11 -7.74
C PHE A 152 1.67 -9.69 -7.21
N SER A 153 1.68 -8.92 -6.12
CA SER A 153 2.92 -8.58 -5.42
C SER A 153 3.21 -9.65 -4.37
N LEU A 154 4.46 -10.10 -4.34
CA LEU A 154 4.99 -11.02 -3.33
C LEU A 154 5.94 -10.24 -2.43
N VAL A 155 5.77 -10.35 -1.11
CA VAL A 155 6.61 -9.62 -0.15
C VAL A 155 7.19 -10.61 0.86
N SER A 156 8.50 -10.57 1.02
CA SER A 156 9.24 -11.34 2.02
C SER A 156 9.54 -10.46 3.24
N LEU A 157 9.30 -11.01 4.43
CA LEU A 157 9.60 -10.36 5.71
C LEU A 157 10.48 -11.29 6.56
N GLU A 158 11.53 -10.73 7.14
CA GLU A 158 12.40 -11.39 8.10
C GLU A 158 12.66 -10.48 9.29
N GLY A 159 12.57 -11.03 10.51
CA GLY A 159 12.81 -10.24 11.74
C GLY A 159 11.89 -9.03 11.93
N GLY A 160 10.71 -9.01 11.27
CA GLY A 160 9.79 -7.87 11.36
C GLY A 160 10.07 -6.75 10.35
N VAL A 161 10.97 -6.95 9.39
CA VAL A 161 11.26 -6.00 8.31
C VAL A 161 11.03 -6.62 6.95
N VAL A 162 10.68 -5.80 5.96
CA VAL A 162 10.57 -6.26 4.56
C VAL A 162 11.98 -6.43 4.00
N THR A 163 12.29 -7.61 3.49
CA THR A 163 13.58 -7.90 2.84
C THR A 163 13.50 -7.81 1.32
N GLU A 164 12.36 -8.17 0.75
CA GLU A 164 12.12 -8.07 -0.69
C GLU A 164 10.65 -7.85 -0.99
N ALA A 165 10.37 -7.10 -2.06
CA ALA A 165 9.06 -7.04 -2.69
C ALA A 165 9.23 -7.21 -4.19
N SER A 166 8.43 -8.07 -4.81
CA SER A 166 8.45 -8.36 -6.24
C SER A 166 7.04 -8.42 -6.83
N LEU A 167 6.93 -8.07 -8.10
CA LEU A 167 5.77 -8.34 -8.93
C LEU A 167 5.98 -9.69 -9.60
N VAL A 168 5.10 -10.64 -9.37
CA VAL A 168 5.16 -11.97 -9.99
C VAL A 168 4.00 -12.17 -10.95
N TRP A 169 4.27 -12.89 -12.03
CA TRP A 169 3.27 -13.42 -12.92
C TRP A 169 3.27 -14.94 -12.81
N VAL A 170 2.11 -15.52 -12.60
CA VAL A 170 1.93 -16.97 -12.52
C VAL A 170 1.05 -17.45 -13.68
N ASP A 171 1.35 -18.64 -14.17
CA ASP A 171 0.57 -19.32 -15.21
C ASP A 171 -0.64 -20.09 -14.66
N GLN A 172 -1.22 -20.95 -15.48
CA GLN A 172 -2.39 -21.75 -15.13
C GLN A 172 -2.08 -22.87 -14.15
N GLU A 173 -0.85 -23.36 -14.15
CA GLU A 173 -0.31 -24.38 -13.27
C GLU A 173 0.24 -23.79 -11.96
N PHE A 174 0.07 -22.47 -11.75
CA PHE A 174 0.59 -21.69 -10.61
C PHE A 174 2.11 -21.63 -10.52
N ALA A 175 2.82 -21.93 -11.62
CA ALA A 175 4.24 -21.70 -11.70
C ALA A 175 4.57 -20.22 -11.96
N ILE A 176 5.69 -19.73 -11.41
CA ILE A 176 6.13 -18.35 -11.67
C ILE A 176 6.69 -18.27 -13.09
N ALA A 177 5.95 -17.59 -13.97
CA ALA A 177 6.35 -17.35 -15.37
C ALA A 177 7.34 -16.20 -15.48
N SER A 178 7.22 -15.16 -14.63
CA SER A 178 8.19 -14.06 -14.53
C SER A 178 8.11 -13.36 -13.18
N SER A 179 9.21 -12.72 -12.78
CA SER A 179 9.32 -11.93 -11.55
C SER A 179 10.11 -10.65 -11.83
N GLU A 180 9.63 -9.53 -11.32
CA GLU A 180 10.28 -8.21 -11.33
C GLU A 180 10.51 -7.79 -9.89
N ILE A 181 11.75 -7.55 -9.47
CA ILE A 181 12.08 -7.06 -8.13
C ILE A 181 11.74 -5.57 -8.09
N LEU A 182 10.81 -5.19 -7.21
CA LEU A 182 10.41 -3.82 -6.95
C LEU A 182 11.23 -3.17 -5.82
N TYR A 183 11.63 -3.99 -4.85
CA TYR A 183 12.44 -3.58 -3.70
C TYR A 183 13.26 -4.75 -3.20
N ARG A 184 14.51 -4.47 -2.81
CA ARG A 184 15.36 -5.38 -2.06
C ARG A 184 16.15 -4.59 -1.03
N ARG A 185 16.07 -5.01 0.24
CA ARG A 185 16.85 -4.40 1.32
C ARG A 185 18.34 -4.67 1.09
N SER A 186 19.15 -3.61 1.10
CA SER A 186 20.59 -3.75 1.06
C SER A 186 21.08 -4.39 2.36
N THR A 187 21.73 -5.52 2.27
CA THR A 187 22.54 -6.08 3.36
C THR A 187 23.92 -5.46 3.28
N GLU A 188 24.09 -4.21 3.71
CA GLU A 188 25.44 -3.73 3.99
C GLU A 188 25.94 -4.45 5.25
N VAL A 189 26.85 -5.38 5.07
CA VAL A 189 27.72 -5.86 6.14
C VAL A 189 28.62 -4.68 6.48
N VAL A 190 28.30 -3.95 7.57
CA VAL A 190 29.26 -3.01 8.14
C VAL A 190 30.45 -3.85 8.58
N PRO A 191 31.65 -3.68 7.98
CA PRO A 191 32.82 -4.39 8.47
C PRO A 191 33.06 -3.95 9.90
N SER A 192 33.06 -4.91 10.82
CA SER A 192 33.52 -4.66 12.20
C SER A 192 34.97 -4.17 12.12
N ILE A 193 35.20 -2.93 12.52
CA ILE A 193 36.54 -2.37 12.74
C ILE A 193 37.07 -2.86 14.09
#